data_40b1e6ce974a8b896a7ad15d31d02c55
#
_entry.id   40b1e6ce974a8b896a7ad15d31d02c55
#
_cell.length_a   1.000
_cell.length_b   1.000
_cell.length_c   1.000
_cell.angle_alpha   90.00
_cell.angle_beta   90.00
_cell.angle_gamma   90.00
#
_symmetry.space_group_name_H-M   'P 1'
#
loop_
_entity.id
_entity.type
_entity.pdbx_description
1 polymer ?
#
loop_
_entity_poly.entity_id
_entity_poly.type
_entity_poly.pdbx_seq_one_letter_code
_entity_poly.pdbx_strand_id
1 'polypeptide(L)'
;IDLCAAGGPVCGDVVRGADGRIARIDLKPINLARQQARGIDYELGYRLPLDTFSDSLPGAVSLRALATNYKRAVTYTGIVGNVPQVTLGNVAGTPRWRYRVEAAYSTDKLMASITARGVSSSLLNALNVECTSGCPTSTTQNRTIDNNHVAAARYYDLAFNYKFKPGLEAFLVIENFTNKD
;
A
#
# COMPACT_ATOMS: atom_id res chain seq x y z
N ILE A 1 0.95 23.55 -13.24
CA ILE A 1 0.97 24.36 -14.49
C ILE A 1 -0.29 25.19 -14.58
N ASP A 2 -1.47 24.62 -14.28
CA ASP A 2 -2.76 25.35 -14.33
C ASP A 2 -2.81 26.52 -13.34
N LEU A 3 -2.23 26.37 -12.15
CA LEU A 3 -2.10 27.45 -11.16
C LEU A 3 -1.24 28.61 -11.69
N CYS A 4 -0.27 28.31 -12.57
CA CYS A 4 0.58 29.33 -13.17
C CYS A 4 -0.14 30.06 -14.32
N ALA A 5 -0.97 29.38 -15.10
CA ALA A 5 -1.80 30.00 -16.13
C ALA A 5 -2.79 31.02 -15.53
N ALA A 6 -3.24 30.78 -14.28
CA ALA A 6 -4.13 31.68 -13.52
C ALA A 6 -3.38 32.76 -12.68
N GLY A 7 -2.07 32.93 -12.84
CA GLY A 7 -1.28 33.92 -12.08
C GLY A 7 -0.94 33.51 -10.65
N GLY A 8 -0.93 32.22 -10.35
CA GLY A 8 -0.66 31.67 -9.01
C GLY A 8 0.77 31.85 -8.52
N PRO A 9 1.01 31.65 -7.21
CA PRO A 9 2.29 31.97 -6.55
C PRO A 9 3.51 31.16 -7.01
N VAL A 10 3.29 30.05 -7.73
CA VAL A 10 4.35 29.18 -8.26
C VAL A 10 4.80 29.53 -9.69
N CYS A 11 4.29 30.63 -10.24
CA CYS A 11 4.60 31.02 -11.62
C CYS A 11 6.06 31.43 -11.83
N GLY A 12 6.75 31.89 -10.80
CA GLY A 12 8.17 32.22 -10.85
C GLY A 12 9.10 31.03 -11.13
N ASP A 13 8.61 29.79 -10.92
CA ASP A 13 9.38 28.58 -11.16
C ASP A 13 9.19 28.01 -12.58
N VAL A 14 8.35 28.65 -13.41
CA VAL A 14 8.12 28.27 -14.82
C VAL A 14 8.63 29.37 -15.72
N VAL A 15 9.76 29.12 -16.37
CA VAL A 15 10.37 30.04 -17.33
C VAL A 15 9.83 29.74 -18.73
N ARG A 16 9.29 30.74 -19.41
CA ARG A 16 8.79 30.63 -20.78
C ARG A 16 9.74 31.31 -21.76
N GLY A 17 9.89 30.72 -22.94
CA GLY A 17 10.60 31.32 -24.06
C GLY A 17 9.78 32.43 -24.72
N ALA A 18 10.42 33.15 -25.65
CA ALA A 18 9.77 34.20 -26.43
C ALA A 18 8.58 33.69 -27.28
N ASP A 19 8.53 32.43 -27.56
CA ASP A 19 7.43 31.70 -28.26
C ASP A 19 6.27 31.30 -27.33
N GLY A 20 6.31 31.67 -26.05
CA GLY A 20 5.33 31.35 -25.01
C GLY A 20 5.40 29.90 -24.48
N ARG A 21 6.27 29.06 -25.06
CA ARG A 21 6.45 27.67 -24.59
C ARG A 21 7.26 27.63 -23.30
N ILE A 22 7.08 26.55 -22.55
CA ILE A 22 7.87 26.31 -21.33
C ILE A 22 9.30 25.99 -21.76
N ALA A 23 10.25 26.85 -21.42
CA ALA A 23 11.67 26.65 -21.66
C ALA A 23 12.36 25.90 -20.52
N ARG A 24 11.94 26.19 -19.25
CA ARG A 24 12.52 25.59 -18.06
C ARG A 24 11.49 25.57 -16.92
N ILE A 25 11.57 24.53 -16.09
CA ILE A 25 10.85 24.46 -14.81
C ILE A 25 11.89 24.29 -13.72
N ASP A 26 11.95 25.23 -12.77
CA ASP A 26 12.82 25.14 -11.61
C ASP A 26 12.15 24.35 -10.50
N LEU A 27 12.59 23.10 -10.29
CA LEU A 27 12.05 22.24 -9.23
C LEU A 27 12.72 22.58 -7.90
N LYS A 28 11.96 23.14 -6.98
CA LYS A 28 12.42 23.44 -5.61
C LYS A 28 11.75 22.46 -4.64
N PRO A 29 12.53 21.83 -3.73
CA PRO A 29 11.94 21.06 -2.65
C PRO A 29 11.17 22.02 -1.73
N ILE A 30 9.91 21.67 -1.44
CA ILE A 30 9.08 22.40 -0.48
C ILE A 30 8.70 21.47 0.68
N ASN A 31 8.67 22.00 1.89
CA ASN A 31 8.12 21.26 3.01
C ASN A 31 6.59 21.21 2.88
N LEU A 32 6.01 20.00 3.04
CA LEU A 32 4.57 19.84 3.14
C LEU A 32 4.07 20.53 4.40
N ALA A 33 3.03 21.36 4.27
CA ALA A 33 2.49 22.07 5.41
C ALA A 33 1.83 21.12 6.42
N ARG A 34 1.21 20.02 5.93
CA ARG A 34 0.55 19.04 6.78
C ARG A 34 0.27 17.73 6.04
N GLN A 35 0.56 16.61 6.71
CA GLN A 35 0.05 15.31 6.31
C GLN A 35 -0.81 14.73 7.45
N GLN A 36 -1.94 14.15 7.11
CA GLN A 36 -2.86 13.55 8.07
C GLN A 36 -3.18 12.11 7.67
N ALA A 37 -2.93 11.17 8.58
CA ALA A 37 -3.35 9.78 8.47
C ALA A 37 -4.14 9.40 9.72
N ARG A 38 -5.24 8.64 9.54
CA ARG A 38 -6.02 8.04 10.61
C ARG A 38 -6.39 6.62 10.20
N GLY A 39 -6.38 5.71 11.16
CA GLY A 39 -6.74 4.32 10.92
C GLY A 39 -6.97 3.58 12.22
N ILE A 40 -7.26 2.29 12.09
CA ILE A 40 -7.42 1.34 13.19
C ILE A 40 -6.53 0.16 12.87
N ASP A 41 -5.67 -0.19 13.80
CA ASP A 41 -4.86 -1.39 13.73
C ASP A 41 -5.53 -2.49 14.54
N TYR A 42 -5.54 -3.69 13.95
CA TYR A 42 -6.05 -4.90 14.54
C TYR A 42 -4.90 -5.88 14.67
N GLU A 43 -4.75 -6.48 15.84
CA GLU A 43 -3.80 -7.56 16.08
C GLU A 43 -4.51 -8.72 16.76
N LEU A 44 -4.28 -9.92 16.23
CA LEU A 44 -4.70 -11.19 16.81
C LEU A 44 -3.48 -12.10 16.91
N GLY A 45 -3.22 -12.63 18.08
CA GLY A 45 -2.21 -13.68 18.32
C GLY A 45 -2.86 -14.85 19.03
N TYR A 46 -2.64 -16.06 18.52
CA TYR A 46 -3.10 -17.30 19.13
C TYR A 46 -2.02 -18.36 19.03
N ARG A 47 -1.81 -19.12 20.10
CA ARG A 47 -0.90 -20.26 20.13
C ARG A 47 -1.61 -21.45 20.74
N LEU A 48 -1.54 -22.56 20.04
CA LEU A 48 -2.17 -23.83 20.44
C LEU A 48 -1.09 -24.91 20.54
N PRO A 49 -0.69 -25.32 21.75
CA PRO A 49 0.13 -26.49 21.95
C PRO A 49 -0.64 -27.73 21.52
N LEU A 50 -0.02 -28.60 20.70
CA LEU A 50 -0.70 -29.77 20.14
C LEU A 50 -0.75 -30.94 21.10
N ASP A 51 0.12 -30.99 22.11
CA ASP A 51 0.08 -31.92 23.23
C ASP A 51 -1.22 -31.85 24.04
N THR A 52 -1.92 -30.71 23.97
CA THR A 52 -3.28 -30.54 24.56
C THR A 52 -4.28 -31.54 23.97
N PHE A 53 -4.07 -32.01 22.73
CA PHE A 53 -4.96 -32.97 22.06
C PHE A 53 -4.46 -34.40 22.16
N SER A 54 -3.14 -34.59 22.13
CA SER A 54 -2.52 -35.93 22.22
C SER A 54 -1.03 -35.79 22.54
N ASP A 55 -0.55 -36.55 23.48
CA ASP A 55 0.88 -36.64 23.87
C ASP A 55 1.78 -37.08 22.67
N SER A 56 1.17 -37.63 21.61
CA SER A 56 1.88 -38.07 20.40
C SER A 56 2.09 -36.91 19.40
N LEU A 57 1.49 -35.74 19.61
CA LEU A 57 1.56 -34.57 18.70
C LEU A 57 2.52 -33.53 19.26
N PRO A 58 3.80 -33.55 18.88
CA PRO A 58 4.77 -32.57 19.41
C PRO A 58 4.55 -31.20 18.79
N GLY A 59 4.90 -30.16 19.56
CA GLY A 59 4.98 -28.79 19.08
C GLY A 59 3.69 -27.99 19.25
N ALA A 60 3.63 -26.88 18.56
CA ALA A 60 2.52 -25.92 18.63
C ALA A 60 2.20 -25.32 17.27
N VAL A 61 0.94 -25.01 17.05
CA VAL A 61 0.47 -24.14 15.97
C VAL A 61 0.27 -22.74 16.50
N SER A 62 0.78 -21.75 15.81
CA SER A 62 0.54 -20.34 16.10
C SER A 62 -0.10 -19.64 14.92
N LEU A 63 -1.03 -18.75 15.22
CA LEU A 63 -1.67 -17.84 14.27
C LEU A 63 -1.41 -16.42 14.70
N ARG A 64 -0.90 -15.58 13.80
CA ARG A 64 -0.78 -14.15 14.00
C ARG A 64 -1.43 -13.41 12.84
N ALA A 65 -2.33 -12.50 13.14
CA ALA A 65 -2.98 -11.65 12.15
C ALA A 65 -2.79 -10.18 12.52
N LEU A 66 -2.34 -9.39 11.57
CA LEU A 66 -2.18 -7.96 11.64
C LEU A 66 -2.98 -7.36 10.50
N ALA A 67 -3.80 -6.35 10.77
CA ALA A 67 -4.52 -5.62 9.75
C ALA A 67 -4.64 -4.15 10.13
N THR A 68 -4.42 -3.27 9.17
CA THR A 68 -4.64 -1.82 9.29
C THR A 68 -5.77 -1.40 8.39
N ASN A 69 -6.79 -0.77 8.95
CA ASN A 69 -7.85 -0.11 8.19
C ASN A 69 -7.65 1.40 8.24
N TYR A 70 -7.17 1.98 7.15
CA TYR A 70 -7.04 3.43 7.02
C TYR A 70 -8.39 4.07 6.75
N LYS A 71 -8.75 5.07 7.54
CA LYS A 71 -10.00 5.85 7.43
C LYS A 71 -9.78 7.20 6.78
N ARG A 72 -8.56 7.74 6.86
CA ARG A 72 -8.20 9.03 6.28
C ARG A 72 -6.71 9.03 5.92
N ALA A 73 -6.40 9.53 4.73
CA ALA A 73 -5.04 9.92 4.33
C ALA A 73 -5.16 11.12 3.41
N VAL A 74 -4.62 12.27 3.84
CA VAL A 74 -4.74 13.56 3.15
C VAL A 74 -3.43 14.33 3.29
N THR A 75 -2.99 14.91 2.19
CA THR A 75 -1.82 15.78 2.13
C THR A 75 -2.24 17.21 1.81
N TYR A 76 -1.77 18.15 2.61
CA TYR A 76 -1.94 19.59 2.43
C TYR A 76 -0.61 20.17 2.00
N THR A 77 -0.57 20.81 0.85
CA THR A 77 0.69 21.40 0.33
C THR A 77 1.06 22.74 0.99
N GLY A 78 0.10 23.41 1.64
CA GLY A 78 0.29 24.74 2.20
C GLY A 78 0.28 25.88 1.17
N ILE A 79 0.11 25.54 -0.10
CA ILE A 79 0.01 26.55 -1.17
C ILE A 79 -1.41 27.08 -1.17
N VAL A 80 -1.55 28.42 -1.09
CA VAL A 80 -2.84 29.12 -1.13
C VAL A 80 -3.58 28.78 -2.43
N GLY A 81 -4.85 28.41 -2.31
CA GLY A 81 -5.69 28.00 -3.45
C GLY A 81 -5.53 26.52 -3.86
N ASN A 82 -4.63 25.78 -3.22
CA ASN A 82 -4.46 24.35 -3.52
C ASN A 82 -5.41 23.49 -2.68
N VAL A 83 -6.16 22.61 -3.35
CA VAL A 83 -7.09 21.69 -2.68
C VAL A 83 -6.29 20.56 -2.02
N PRO A 84 -6.64 20.15 -0.78
CA PRO A 84 -6.02 19.01 -0.12
C PRO A 84 -6.13 17.74 -0.97
N GLN A 85 -5.02 17.03 -1.14
CA GLN A 85 -4.97 15.80 -1.92
C GLN A 85 -5.37 14.61 -1.05
N VAL A 86 -6.49 13.97 -1.37
CA VAL A 86 -6.89 12.71 -0.75
C VAL A 86 -6.09 11.58 -1.39
N THR A 87 -5.24 10.93 -0.60
CA THR A 87 -4.38 9.83 -1.05
C THR A 87 -4.93 8.46 -0.65
N LEU A 88 -5.97 8.42 0.19
CA LEU A 88 -6.61 7.19 0.64
C LEU A 88 -7.29 6.45 -0.51
N GLY A 89 -6.91 5.19 -0.71
CA GLY A 89 -7.50 4.32 -1.73
C GLY A 89 -6.99 4.59 -3.15
N ASN A 90 -5.99 5.47 -3.34
CA ASN A 90 -5.32 5.65 -4.62
C ASN A 90 -4.13 4.70 -4.74
N VAL A 91 -3.81 4.23 -5.95
CA VAL A 91 -2.69 3.31 -6.22
C VAL A 91 -1.34 3.88 -5.80
N ALA A 92 -1.12 5.19 -6.01
CA ALA A 92 0.08 5.91 -5.59
C ALA A 92 0.02 6.43 -4.14
N GLY A 93 -1.00 6.04 -3.38
CA GLY A 93 -1.26 6.55 -2.04
C GLY A 93 -1.31 5.47 -0.97
N THR A 94 -2.23 5.65 -0.03
CA THR A 94 -2.42 4.74 1.10
C THR A 94 -3.59 3.79 0.80
N PRO A 95 -3.39 2.45 0.81
CA PRO A 95 -4.49 1.51 0.61
C PRO A 95 -5.50 1.62 1.76
N ARG A 96 -6.77 1.29 1.51
CA ARG A 96 -7.80 1.28 2.58
C ARG A 96 -7.56 0.19 3.60
N TRP A 97 -7.10 -0.97 3.14
CA TRP A 97 -6.73 -2.10 3.98
C TRP A 97 -5.35 -2.62 3.61
N ARG A 98 -4.55 -2.91 4.63
CA ARG A 98 -3.31 -3.69 4.55
C ARG A 98 -3.39 -4.77 5.60
N TYR A 99 -2.98 -5.98 5.26
CA TYR A 99 -2.99 -7.09 6.19
C TYR A 99 -1.81 -8.04 5.99
N ARG A 100 -1.48 -8.75 7.06
CA ARG A 100 -0.57 -9.88 7.11
C ARG A 100 -1.14 -10.92 8.07
N VAL A 101 -1.29 -12.16 7.60
CA VAL A 101 -1.72 -13.29 8.41
C VAL A 101 -0.66 -14.37 8.27
N GLU A 102 -0.17 -14.86 9.39
CA GLU A 102 0.85 -15.90 9.46
C GLU A 102 0.31 -17.07 10.27
N ALA A 103 0.40 -18.26 9.72
CA ALA A 103 0.21 -19.52 10.44
C ALA A 103 1.54 -20.25 10.48
N ALA A 104 1.97 -20.69 11.67
CA ALA A 104 3.24 -21.37 11.85
C ALA A 104 3.06 -22.62 12.71
N TYR A 105 3.73 -23.68 12.34
CA TYR A 105 3.93 -24.88 13.15
C TYR A 105 5.37 -24.91 13.64
N SER A 106 5.56 -25.18 14.92
CA SER A 106 6.88 -25.22 15.55
C SER A 106 7.05 -26.38 16.50
N THR A 107 8.19 -27.04 16.39
CA THR A 107 8.72 -28.04 17.34
C THR A 107 10.12 -27.60 17.78
N ASP A 108 10.80 -28.40 18.59
CA ASP A 108 12.19 -28.16 18.97
C ASP A 108 13.15 -28.15 17.76
N LYS A 109 12.82 -28.90 16.69
CA LYS A 109 13.67 -29.07 15.52
C LYS A 109 13.14 -28.40 14.25
N LEU A 110 11.84 -28.28 14.11
CA LEU A 110 11.21 -27.77 12.89
C LEU A 110 10.40 -26.54 13.18
N MET A 111 10.53 -25.53 12.31
CA MET A 111 9.60 -24.41 12.18
C MET A 111 9.19 -24.33 10.72
N ALA A 112 7.89 -24.33 10.46
CA ALA A 112 7.32 -24.13 9.13
C ALA A 112 6.23 -23.06 9.22
N SER A 113 6.20 -22.10 8.32
CA SER A 113 5.16 -21.07 8.30
C SER A 113 4.69 -20.74 6.89
N ILE A 114 3.44 -20.32 6.81
CA ILE A 114 2.83 -19.69 5.65
C ILE A 114 2.35 -18.31 6.04
N THR A 115 2.70 -17.31 5.23
CA THR A 115 2.26 -15.94 5.40
C THR A 115 1.41 -15.52 4.20
N ALA A 116 0.22 -15.00 4.46
CA ALA A 116 -0.60 -14.28 3.50
C ALA A 116 -0.50 -12.78 3.78
N ARG A 117 -0.10 -11.98 2.81
CA ARG A 117 -0.03 -10.52 2.92
C ARG A 117 -0.73 -9.86 1.75
N GLY A 118 -1.33 -8.70 1.97
CA GLY A 118 -2.02 -8.04 0.88
C GLY A 118 -2.52 -6.65 1.21
N VAL A 119 -3.04 -6.04 0.14
CA VAL A 119 -3.67 -4.73 0.16
C VAL A 119 -5.03 -4.80 -0.54
N SER A 120 -5.96 -3.95 -0.12
CA SER A 120 -7.25 -3.81 -0.79
C SER A 120 -7.09 -3.25 -2.21
N SER A 121 -8.13 -3.42 -3.02
CA SER A 121 -8.28 -2.69 -4.28
C SER A 121 -8.15 -1.18 -4.07
N SER A 122 -7.74 -0.49 -5.12
CA SER A 122 -7.53 0.95 -5.15
C SER A 122 -8.07 1.58 -6.43
N LEU A 123 -8.01 2.89 -6.51
CA LEU A 123 -8.30 3.66 -7.70
C LEU A 123 -6.98 4.17 -8.32
N LEU A 124 -6.93 4.34 -9.63
CA LEU A 124 -5.83 5.05 -10.27
C LEU A 124 -5.75 6.48 -9.73
N ASN A 125 -6.89 7.17 -9.65
CA ASN A 125 -7.02 8.48 -9.04
C ASN A 125 -8.47 8.70 -8.55
N ALA A 126 -8.65 9.18 -7.33
CA ALA A 126 -9.97 9.45 -6.76
C ALA A 126 -10.73 10.59 -7.47
N LEU A 127 -10.04 11.43 -8.24
CA LEU A 127 -10.63 12.52 -9.00
C LEU A 127 -11.08 12.10 -10.40
N ASN A 128 -10.70 10.91 -10.88
CA ASN A 128 -11.14 10.43 -12.17
C ASN A 128 -12.62 10.06 -12.14
N VAL A 129 -13.28 10.30 -13.26
CA VAL A 129 -14.66 9.88 -13.52
C VAL A 129 -14.61 8.62 -14.36
N GLU A 130 -15.06 7.50 -13.82
CA GLU A 130 -15.18 6.26 -14.59
C GLU A 130 -16.45 6.29 -15.43
N CYS A 131 -16.29 6.15 -16.73
CA CYS A 131 -17.43 6.26 -17.66
C CYS A 131 -17.08 5.63 -19.01
N THR A 132 -18.02 4.84 -19.57
CA THR A 132 -17.86 4.12 -20.85
C THR A 132 -18.80 4.62 -21.95
N SER A 133 -19.88 5.36 -21.60
CA SER A 133 -20.81 5.92 -22.59
C SER A 133 -21.54 7.12 -22.00
N GLY A 134 -21.87 8.12 -22.85
CA GLY A 134 -22.54 9.35 -22.40
C GLY A 134 -21.69 10.17 -21.43
N CYS A 135 -20.39 10.13 -21.58
CA CYS A 135 -19.42 10.60 -20.60
C CYS A 135 -19.34 12.13 -20.55
N PRO A 136 -19.10 12.70 -19.36
CA PRO A 136 -18.81 14.12 -19.23
C PRO A 136 -17.48 14.44 -19.91
N THR A 137 -17.32 15.69 -20.33
CA THR A 137 -16.04 16.16 -20.92
C THR A 137 -14.91 15.98 -19.92
N SER A 138 -13.84 15.31 -20.35
CA SER A 138 -12.64 15.13 -19.55
C SER A 138 -11.94 16.46 -19.30
N THR A 139 -11.56 16.71 -18.05
CA THR A 139 -10.80 17.91 -17.65
C THR A 139 -9.45 17.50 -17.06
N THR A 140 -8.55 18.46 -16.86
CA THR A 140 -7.24 18.21 -16.23
C THR A 140 -7.38 17.79 -14.76
N GLN A 141 -8.40 18.27 -14.06
CA GLN A 141 -8.71 17.94 -12.67
C GLN A 141 -9.49 16.64 -12.53
N ASN A 142 -10.47 16.43 -13.42
CA ASN A 142 -11.37 15.27 -13.41
C ASN A 142 -11.30 14.57 -14.76
N ARG A 143 -10.34 13.66 -14.88
CA ARG A 143 -10.17 12.87 -16.10
C ARG A 143 -11.29 11.84 -16.23
N THR A 144 -11.90 11.76 -17.40
CA THR A 144 -12.84 10.70 -17.75
C THR A 144 -12.06 9.53 -18.35
N ILE A 145 -12.21 8.34 -17.78
CA ILE A 145 -11.49 7.11 -18.17
C ILE A 145 -12.44 5.91 -18.10
N ASP A 146 -12.14 4.89 -18.87
CA ASP A 146 -12.97 3.68 -18.97
C ASP A 146 -12.92 2.83 -17.71
N ASN A 147 -11.76 2.74 -17.07
CA ASN A 147 -11.54 1.94 -15.87
C ASN A 147 -10.60 2.67 -14.91
N ASN A 148 -11.11 2.98 -13.73
CA ASN A 148 -10.37 3.63 -12.65
C ASN A 148 -9.96 2.65 -11.55
N HIS A 149 -10.29 1.36 -11.68
CA HIS A 149 -10.10 0.36 -10.65
C HIS A 149 -8.76 -0.38 -10.80
N VAL A 150 -8.05 -0.53 -9.68
CA VAL A 150 -6.88 -1.39 -9.55
C VAL A 150 -7.21 -2.53 -8.59
N ALA A 151 -7.06 -3.75 -9.04
CA ALA A 151 -7.39 -4.94 -8.27
C ALA A 151 -6.58 -5.05 -6.96
N ALA A 152 -7.15 -5.72 -5.97
CA ALA A 152 -6.44 -6.07 -4.74
C ALA A 152 -5.24 -6.98 -5.02
N ALA A 153 -4.12 -6.75 -4.35
CA ALA A 153 -2.95 -7.62 -4.43
C ALA A 153 -2.87 -8.52 -3.19
N ARG A 154 -2.57 -9.80 -3.42
CA ARG A 154 -2.38 -10.82 -2.38
C ARG A 154 -1.16 -11.65 -2.72
N TYR A 155 -0.29 -11.84 -1.75
CA TYR A 155 0.95 -12.60 -1.88
C TYR A 155 1.01 -13.64 -0.79
N TYR A 156 1.62 -14.77 -1.10
CA TYR A 156 1.81 -15.88 -0.17
C TYR A 156 3.29 -16.25 -0.11
N ASP A 157 3.81 -16.33 1.10
CA ASP A 157 5.20 -16.62 1.37
C ASP A 157 5.30 -17.90 2.24
N LEU A 158 6.32 -18.72 2.02
CA LEU A 158 6.61 -19.91 2.82
C LEU A 158 7.97 -19.75 3.48
N ALA A 159 8.09 -20.23 4.71
CA ALA A 159 9.37 -20.32 5.39
C ALA A 159 9.50 -21.64 6.15
N PHE A 160 10.70 -22.20 6.08
CA PHE A 160 11.09 -23.43 6.77
C PHE A 160 12.42 -23.19 7.46
N ASN A 161 12.55 -23.71 8.68
CA ASN A 161 13.80 -23.82 9.38
C ASN A 161 13.85 -25.21 10.01
N TYR A 162 15.00 -25.91 9.87
CA TYR A 162 15.23 -27.20 10.46
C TYR A 162 16.59 -27.29 11.14
N LYS A 163 16.59 -27.67 12.41
CA LYS A 163 17.77 -27.89 13.24
C LYS A 163 18.19 -29.35 13.19
N PHE A 164 19.28 -29.66 12.51
CA PHE A 164 19.83 -31.03 12.42
C PHE A 164 20.50 -31.47 13.70
N LYS A 165 21.36 -30.59 14.25
CA LYS A 165 22.11 -30.78 15.49
C LYS A 165 22.54 -29.42 16.06
N PRO A 166 23.02 -29.34 17.31
CA PRO A 166 23.62 -28.11 17.85
C PRO A 166 24.64 -27.51 16.89
N GLY A 167 24.44 -26.24 16.52
CA GLY A 167 25.32 -25.51 15.60
C GLY A 167 25.10 -25.78 14.11
N LEU A 168 24.14 -26.63 13.71
CA LEU A 168 23.78 -26.85 12.30
C LEU A 168 22.29 -26.76 12.09
N GLU A 169 21.86 -25.75 11.36
CA GLU A 169 20.48 -25.57 10.91
C GLU A 169 20.44 -25.15 9.44
N ALA A 170 19.33 -25.46 8.78
CA ALA A 170 19.05 -25.00 7.42
C ALA A 170 17.73 -24.23 7.41
N PHE A 171 17.67 -23.22 6.58
CA PHE A 171 16.43 -22.44 6.34
C PHE A 171 16.17 -22.32 4.84
N LEU A 172 14.88 -22.23 4.52
CA LEU A 172 14.38 -21.96 3.18
C LEU A 172 13.27 -20.92 3.29
N VAL A 173 13.34 -19.87 2.47
CA VAL A 173 12.27 -18.88 2.33
C VAL A 173 11.91 -18.79 0.86
N ILE A 174 10.62 -18.87 0.57
CA ILE A 174 10.05 -18.70 -0.77
C ILE A 174 9.03 -17.57 -0.68
N GLU A 175 9.35 -16.44 -1.27
CA GLU A 175 8.44 -15.29 -1.33
C GLU A 175 7.58 -15.37 -2.58
N ASN A 176 6.31 -14.94 -2.44
CA ASN A 176 5.34 -14.91 -3.56
C ASN A 176 5.29 -16.23 -4.35
N PHE A 177 5.17 -17.36 -3.65
CA PHE A 177 5.24 -18.69 -4.30
C PHE A 177 4.09 -18.94 -5.30
N THR A 178 3.05 -18.11 -5.28
CA THR A 178 1.95 -18.14 -6.27
C THR A 178 2.28 -17.34 -7.54
N ASN A 179 3.45 -16.72 -7.59
CA ASN A 179 3.94 -15.88 -8.71
C ASN A 179 2.89 -14.84 -9.16
N LYS A 180 2.31 -14.14 -8.21
CA LYS A 180 1.34 -13.07 -8.49
C LYS A 180 2.10 -11.81 -8.92
N ASP A 181 1.81 -11.30 -10.12
CA ASP A 181 2.28 -10.02 -10.65
C ASP A 181 1.42 -8.85 -10.15
#